data_f35bebeff30baf66bd721c4252e263ea
#
_entry.id   f35bebeff30baf66bd721c4252e263ea
#
_cell.length_a   1.000
_cell.length_b   1.000
_cell.length_c   1.000
_cell.angle_alpha   90.00
_cell.angle_beta   90.00
_cell.angle_gamma   90.00
#
_symmetry.space_group_name_H-M   'P 1'
#
loop_
_entity.id
_entity.type
_entity.pdbx_description
1 polymer ?
#
loop_
_entity_poly.entity_id
_entity_poly.type
_entity_poly.pdbx_seq_one_letter_code
_entity_poly.pdbx_strand_id
1 'polypeptide(L)'
;MPHAKSMPLDRLAALVAQLPEFGVIVLTTPELDFGQGKFTPLKFESAKQLVKAFDEGANQLKAALQNTNERAWAQPWKLGMKGIVLFQGSRFMGYRQMFLNHLVHHRAQLGVYLRMNLIAVPAIYGPSADEMR
;
A
#
# COMPACT_ATOMS: atom_id res chain seq x y z
N MET A 1 19.64 -3.75 4.19
CA MET A 1 18.68 -4.86 3.95
C MET A 1 18.97 -5.96 4.97
N PRO A 2 17.95 -6.58 5.59
CA PRO A 2 18.17 -7.68 6.55
C PRO A 2 18.69 -8.97 5.88
N HIS A 3 18.44 -9.15 4.59
CA HIS A 3 18.90 -10.31 3.81
C HIS A 3 19.03 -9.94 2.32
N ALA A 4 19.92 -10.60 1.58
CA ALA A 4 20.14 -10.32 0.14
C ALA A 4 18.90 -10.47 -0.75
N LYS A 5 17.93 -11.32 -0.35
CA LYS A 5 16.66 -11.52 -1.05
C LYS A 5 15.53 -10.60 -0.56
N SER A 6 15.78 -9.74 0.45
CA SER A 6 14.79 -8.79 0.94
C SER A 6 14.65 -7.63 -0.02
N MET A 7 13.44 -7.01 -0.03
CA MET A 7 13.21 -5.78 -0.79
C MET A 7 14.12 -4.67 -0.27
N PRO A 8 14.81 -3.88 -1.11
CA PRO A 8 15.58 -2.71 -0.68
C PRO A 8 14.70 -1.67 0.03
N LEU A 9 15.29 -0.89 0.95
CA LEU A 9 14.56 0.10 1.76
C LEU A 9 13.87 1.16 0.89
N ASP A 10 14.53 1.68 -0.11
CA ASP A 10 14.00 2.67 -1.05
C ASP A 10 12.77 2.14 -1.79
N ARG A 11 12.84 0.92 -2.29
CA ARG A 11 11.73 0.26 -2.96
C ARG A 11 10.56 -0.02 -2.00
N LEU A 12 10.85 -0.44 -0.77
CA LEU A 12 9.84 -0.68 0.25
C LEU A 12 9.13 0.63 0.64
N ALA A 13 9.89 1.71 0.82
CA ALA A 13 9.35 3.02 1.14
C ALA A 13 8.46 3.56 -0.01
N ALA A 14 8.90 3.43 -1.26
CA ALA A 14 8.10 3.79 -2.44
C ALA A 14 6.80 2.98 -2.51
N LEU A 15 6.87 1.67 -2.27
CA LEU A 15 5.70 0.81 -2.25
C LEU A 15 4.69 1.25 -1.18
N VAL A 16 5.13 1.48 0.07
CA VAL A 16 4.25 1.97 1.14
C VAL A 16 3.62 3.31 0.78
N ALA A 17 4.39 4.22 0.18
CA ALA A 17 3.88 5.52 -0.26
C ALA A 17 2.81 5.41 -1.36
N GLN A 18 2.90 4.41 -2.24
CA GLN A 18 1.93 4.20 -3.34
C GLN A 18 0.70 3.36 -2.96
N LEU A 19 0.73 2.64 -1.87
CA LEU A 19 -0.39 1.75 -1.52
C LEU A 19 -1.76 2.44 -1.44
N PRO A 20 -1.91 3.69 -0.96
CA PRO A 20 -3.21 4.37 -1.04
C PRO A 20 -3.75 4.52 -2.45
N GLU A 21 -2.90 4.82 -3.45
CA GLU A 21 -3.28 4.85 -4.88
C GLU A 21 -3.81 3.50 -5.34
N PHE A 22 -3.17 2.40 -4.91
CA PHE A 22 -3.66 1.06 -5.18
C PHE A 22 -5.06 0.82 -4.59
N GLY A 23 -5.33 1.33 -3.39
CA GLY A 23 -6.66 1.31 -2.79
C GLY A 23 -7.71 2.06 -3.63
N VAL A 24 -7.35 3.20 -4.22
CA VAL A 24 -8.21 3.94 -5.16
C VAL A 24 -8.53 3.08 -6.38
N ILE A 25 -7.52 2.43 -6.98
CA ILE A 25 -7.72 1.56 -8.14
C ILE A 25 -8.71 0.44 -7.82
N VAL A 26 -8.59 -0.20 -6.66
CA VAL A 26 -9.54 -1.26 -6.26
C VAL A 26 -10.96 -0.72 -6.17
N LEU A 27 -11.16 0.51 -5.67
CA LEU A 27 -12.49 1.10 -5.52
C LEU A 27 -13.10 1.57 -6.84
N THR A 28 -12.29 2.03 -7.78
CA THR A 28 -12.75 2.77 -8.97
C THR A 28 -12.69 1.96 -10.26
N THR A 29 -12.01 0.81 -10.28
CA THR A 29 -11.89 -0.04 -11.48
C THR A 29 -12.49 -1.42 -11.24
N PRO A 30 -12.92 -2.15 -12.29
CA PRO A 30 -13.38 -3.53 -12.15
C PRO A 30 -12.22 -4.53 -11.99
N GLU A 31 -11.03 -4.17 -12.42
CA GLU A 31 -9.84 -5.02 -12.38
C GLU A 31 -8.54 -4.20 -12.47
N LEU A 32 -7.44 -4.81 -12.10
CA LEU A 32 -6.09 -4.36 -12.39
C LEU A 32 -5.26 -5.52 -12.93
N ASP A 33 -4.58 -5.32 -14.06
CA ASP A 33 -3.54 -6.23 -14.55
C ASP A 33 -2.20 -5.51 -14.60
N PHE A 34 -1.24 -5.93 -13.78
CA PHE A 34 0.11 -5.35 -13.74
C PHE A 34 0.86 -5.51 -15.08
N GLY A 35 0.47 -6.48 -15.90
CA GLY A 35 1.05 -6.67 -17.24
C GLY A 35 0.66 -5.61 -18.25
N GLN A 36 -0.37 -4.79 -17.96
CA GLN A 36 -0.86 -3.72 -18.85
C GLN A 36 -0.22 -2.35 -18.58
N GLY A 37 0.78 -2.26 -17.68
CA GLY A 37 1.50 -1.01 -17.41
C GLY A 37 0.69 0.10 -16.74
N LYS A 38 -0.51 -0.20 -16.24
CA LYS A 38 -1.39 0.78 -15.58
C LYS A 38 -0.91 1.19 -14.18
N PHE A 39 0.04 0.48 -13.61
CA PHE A 39 0.63 0.77 -12.32
C PHE A 39 2.14 0.89 -12.49
N THR A 40 2.66 2.10 -12.34
CA THR A 40 4.09 2.38 -12.48
C THR A 40 4.70 2.59 -11.09
N PRO A 41 5.79 1.90 -10.73
CA PRO A 41 6.47 2.13 -9.46
C PRO A 41 6.89 3.59 -9.27
N LEU A 42 6.63 4.14 -8.11
CA LEU A 42 6.98 5.51 -7.74
C LEU A 42 8.50 5.69 -7.80
N LYS A 43 8.94 6.71 -8.53
CA LYS A 43 10.32 7.20 -8.50
C LYS A 43 10.37 8.43 -7.60
N PHE A 44 11.39 8.53 -6.77
CA PHE A 44 11.56 9.63 -5.83
C PHE A 44 13.05 9.94 -5.62
N GLU A 45 13.32 11.18 -5.22
CA GLU A 45 14.66 11.69 -4.92
C GLU A 45 14.80 12.12 -3.46
N SER A 46 13.68 12.20 -2.73
CA SER A 46 13.66 12.62 -1.33
C SER A 46 12.51 11.99 -0.53
N ALA A 47 12.69 11.87 0.79
CA ALA A 47 11.62 11.44 1.71
C ALA A 47 10.39 12.35 1.63
N LYS A 48 10.58 13.65 1.37
CA LYS A 48 9.46 14.61 1.21
C LYS A 48 8.55 14.23 0.05
N GLN A 49 9.11 13.71 -1.06
CA GLN A 49 8.31 13.25 -2.20
C GLN A 49 7.50 12.00 -1.84
N LEU A 50 8.05 11.09 -1.03
CA LEU A 50 7.33 9.90 -0.54
C LEU A 50 6.15 10.29 0.34
N VAL A 51 6.35 11.19 1.30
CA VAL A 51 5.27 11.71 2.18
C VAL A 51 4.19 12.37 1.34
N LYS A 52 4.57 13.24 0.39
CA LYS A 52 3.63 13.90 -0.52
C LYS A 52 2.80 12.90 -1.32
N ALA A 53 3.44 11.89 -1.91
CA ALA A 53 2.74 10.86 -2.69
C ALA A 53 1.76 10.06 -1.82
N PHE A 54 2.15 9.71 -0.59
CA PHE A 54 1.28 9.04 0.37
C PHE A 54 0.06 9.90 0.72
N ASP A 55 0.27 11.17 1.06
CA ASP A 55 -0.80 12.10 1.46
C ASP A 55 -1.79 12.37 0.31
N GLU A 56 -1.28 12.56 -0.91
CA GLU A 56 -2.12 12.73 -2.10
C GLU A 56 -2.95 11.46 -2.37
N GLY A 57 -2.33 10.29 -2.34
CA GLY A 57 -3.03 9.02 -2.48
C GLY A 57 -4.06 8.78 -1.37
N ALA A 58 -3.73 9.09 -0.12
CA ALA A 58 -4.64 8.96 1.02
C ALA A 58 -5.87 9.88 0.90
N ASN A 59 -5.68 11.12 0.41
CA ASN A 59 -6.79 12.04 0.16
C ASN A 59 -7.71 11.54 -0.96
N GLN A 60 -7.14 11.03 -2.06
CA GLN A 60 -7.90 10.42 -3.15
C GLN A 60 -8.66 9.18 -2.67
N LEU A 61 -8.00 8.33 -1.86
CA LEU A 61 -8.61 7.14 -1.29
C LEU A 61 -9.79 7.49 -0.38
N LYS A 62 -9.64 8.51 0.47
CA LYS A 62 -10.73 9.01 1.33
C LYS A 62 -11.93 9.45 0.48
N ALA A 63 -11.72 10.19 -0.58
CA ALA A 63 -12.78 10.62 -1.49
C ALA A 63 -13.45 9.42 -2.19
N ALA A 64 -12.67 8.44 -2.66
CA ALA A 64 -13.20 7.23 -3.28
C ALA A 64 -14.05 6.39 -2.29
N LEU A 65 -13.61 6.29 -1.03
CA LEU A 65 -14.36 5.60 0.03
C LEU A 65 -15.70 6.28 0.32
N GLN A 66 -15.74 7.61 0.38
CA GLN A 66 -16.98 8.38 0.60
C GLN A 66 -18.01 8.17 -0.51
N ASN A 67 -17.57 7.86 -1.72
CA ASN A 67 -18.41 7.58 -2.88
C ASN A 67 -18.74 6.09 -3.07
N THR A 68 -18.25 5.22 -2.19
CA THR A 68 -18.48 3.77 -2.25
C THR A 68 -19.69 3.39 -1.40
N ASN A 69 -20.56 2.51 -1.92
CA ASN A 69 -21.76 2.00 -1.24
C ASN A 69 -21.73 0.46 -1.18
N GLU A 70 -22.70 -0.14 -0.45
CA GLU A 70 -22.77 -1.60 -0.29
C GLU A 70 -22.83 -2.35 -1.63
N ARG A 71 -23.58 -1.83 -2.60
CA ARG A 71 -23.68 -2.45 -3.93
C ARG A 71 -22.32 -2.43 -4.64
N ALA A 72 -21.56 -1.34 -4.52
CA ALA A 72 -20.23 -1.23 -5.10
C ALA A 72 -19.24 -2.21 -4.42
N TRP A 73 -19.33 -2.39 -3.10
CA TRP A 73 -18.50 -3.34 -2.37
C TRP A 73 -18.73 -4.80 -2.76
N ALA A 74 -19.97 -5.15 -3.10
CA ALA A 74 -20.34 -6.50 -3.54
C ALA A 74 -19.91 -6.82 -4.98
N GLN A 75 -19.57 -5.82 -5.80
CA GLN A 75 -19.16 -6.05 -7.19
C GLN A 75 -17.90 -6.94 -7.27
N PRO A 76 -17.79 -7.78 -8.30
CA PRO A 76 -16.57 -8.55 -8.52
C PRO A 76 -15.39 -7.63 -8.83
N TRP A 77 -14.22 -8.03 -8.34
CA TRP A 77 -12.95 -7.38 -8.63
C TRP A 77 -11.85 -8.42 -8.85
N LYS A 78 -10.92 -8.12 -9.75
CA LYS A 78 -9.87 -9.05 -10.15
C LYS A 78 -8.51 -8.36 -10.20
N LEU A 79 -7.48 -9.07 -9.71
CA LEU A 79 -6.08 -8.72 -9.90
C LEU A 79 -5.42 -9.76 -10.79
N GLY A 80 -4.71 -9.29 -11.80
CA GLY A 80 -3.98 -10.13 -12.74
C GLY A 80 -2.54 -9.66 -12.97
N MET A 81 -1.77 -10.55 -13.61
CA MET A 81 -0.46 -10.23 -14.16
C MET A 81 -0.27 -10.99 -15.46
N LYS A 82 -0.21 -10.25 -16.58
CA LYS A 82 -0.03 -10.83 -17.92
C LYS A 82 -1.02 -11.97 -18.22
N GLY A 83 -2.30 -11.75 -17.87
CA GLY A 83 -3.38 -12.71 -18.09
C GLY A 83 -3.50 -13.80 -17.02
N ILE A 84 -2.57 -13.89 -16.08
CA ILE A 84 -2.66 -14.83 -14.93
C ILE A 84 -3.47 -14.14 -13.82
N VAL A 85 -4.54 -14.78 -13.35
CA VAL A 85 -5.35 -14.29 -12.23
C VAL A 85 -4.60 -14.55 -10.92
N LEU A 86 -4.26 -13.48 -10.20
CA LEU A 86 -3.62 -13.54 -8.88
C LEU A 86 -4.65 -13.49 -7.74
N PHE A 87 -5.75 -12.78 -7.96
CA PHE A 87 -6.88 -12.68 -7.04
C PHE A 87 -8.17 -12.45 -7.81
N GLN A 88 -9.25 -13.07 -7.35
CA GLN A 88 -10.61 -12.81 -7.82
C GLN A 88 -11.58 -12.96 -6.65
N GLY A 89 -12.46 -11.99 -6.46
CA GLY A 89 -13.44 -12.00 -5.38
C GLY A 89 -14.33 -10.75 -5.41
N SER A 90 -15.03 -10.46 -4.32
CA SER A 90 -15.72 -9.18 -4.19
C SER A 90 -14.71 -8.02 -4.09
N ARG A 91 -15.13 -6.83 -4.49
CA ARG A 91 -14.33 -5.60 -4.32
C ARG A 91 -13.93 -5.38 -2.86
N PHE A 92 -14.83 -5.68 -1.91
CA PHE A 92 -14.51 -5.62 -0.49
C PHE A 92 -13.32 -6.52 -0.13
N MET A 93 -13.31 -7.77 -0.59
CA MET A 93 -12.20 -8.69 -0.35
C MET A 93 -10.91 -8.23 -1.04
N GLY A 94 -11.02 -7.71 -2.26
CA GLY A 94 -9.90 -7.08 -2.98
C GLY A 94 -9.31 -5.91 -2.19
N TYR A 95 -10.15 -4.99 -1.73
CA TYR A 95 -9.74 -3.86 -0.91
C TYR A 95 -9.06 -4.31 0.40
N ARG A 96 -9.68 -5.26 1.12
CA ARG A 96 -9.16 -5.75 2.38
C ARG A 96 -7.83 -6.50 2.23
N GLN A 97 -7.74 -7.42 1.28
CA GLN A 97 -6.57 -8.29 1.14
C GLN A 97 -5.44 -7.63 0.34
N MET A 98 -5.79 -7.04 -0.81
CA MET A 98 -4.78 -6.51 -1.75
C MET A 98 -4.33 -5.09 -1.40
N PHE A 99 -5.09 -4.34 -0.58
CA PHE A 99 -4.70 -3.02 -0.13
C PHE A 99 -4.45 -2.97 1.39
N LEU A 100 -5.46 -3.12 2.25
CA LEU A 100 -5.30 -2.89 3.69
C LEU A 100 -4.27 -3.82 4.34
N ASN A 101 -4.41 -5.12 4.16
CA ASN A 101 -3.48 -6.09 4.73
C ASN A 101 -2.07 -5.93 4.14
N HIS A 102 -1.99 -5.58 2.85
CA HIS A 102 -0.73 -5.30 2.15
C HIS A 102 -0.03 -4.06 2.74
N LEU A 103 -0.78 -2.99 3.00
CA LEU A 103 -0.25 -1.80 3.67
C LEU A 103 0.25 -2.12 5.07
N VAL A 104 -0.54 -2.83 5.89
CA VAL A 104 -0.15 -3.23 7.25
C VAL A 104 1.14 -4.07 7.23
N HIS A 105 1.23 -5.04 6.30
CA HIS A 105 2.40 -5.89 6.13
C HIS A 105 3.66 -5.08 5.80
N HIS A 106 3.62 -4.25 4.77
CA HIS A 106 4.81 -3.51 4.34
C HIS A 106 5.16 -2.35 5.28
N ARG A 107 4.17 -1.72 5.93
CA ARG A 107 4.42 -0.74 6.99
C ARG A 107 5.19 -1.36 8.16
N ALA A 108 4.81 -2.57 8.58
CA ALA A 108 5.53 -3.28 9.65
C ALA A 108 6.98 -3.58 9.25
N GLN A 109 7.19 -4.06 8.02
CA GLN A 109 8.55 -4.25 7.49
C GLN A 109 9.35 -2.95 7.46
N LEU A 110 8.74 -1.83 7.02
CA LEU A 110 9.39 -0.52 7.00
C LEU A 110 9.84 -0.10 8.40
N GLY A 111 9.01 -0.33 9.42
CA GLY A 111 9.36 -0.07 10.83
C GLY A 111 10.62 -0.85 11.27
N VAL A 112 10.75 -2.12 10.87
CA VAL A 112 11.96 -2.91 11.13
C VAL A 112 13.20 -2.31 10.45
N TYR A 113 13.07 -1.88 9.18
CA TYR A 113 14.17 -1.24 8.46
C TYR A 113 14.61 0.09 9.10
N LEU A 114 13.64 0.91 9.56
CA LEU A 114 13.95 2.14 10.30
C LEU A 114 14.72 1.83 11.58
N ARG A 115 14.28 0.84 12.36
CA ARG A 115 14.97 0.41 13.59
C ARG A 115 16.41 -0.07 13.31
N MET A 116 16.62 -0.86 12.26
CA MET A 116 17.94 -1.32 11.85
C MET A 116 18.89 -0.16 11.45
N ASN A 117 18.34 0.99 11.07
CA ASN A 117 19.09 2.21 10.75
C ASN A 117 19.11 3.21 11.91
N LEU A 118 18.82 2.77 13.13
CA LEU A 118 18.81 3.59 14.35
C LEU A 118 17.86 4.80 14.30
N ILE A 119 16.80 4.69 13.49
CA ILE A 119 15.76 5.70 13.40
C ILE A 119 14.63 5.32 14.36
N ALA A 120 14.17 6.27 15.15
CA ALA A 120 13.03 6.09 16.06
C ALA A 120 11.76 5.65 15.31
N VAL A 121 11.03 4.70 15.90
CA VAL A 121 9.78 4.18 15.32
C VAL A 121 8.61 4.68 16.16
N PRO A 122 7.61 5.35 15.56
CA PRO A 122 6.46 5.86 16.31
C PRO A 122 5.59 4.71 16.86
N ALA A 123 4.84 5.00 17.91
CA ALA A 123 3.78 4.14 18.41
C ALA A 123 2.71 3.90 17.33
N ILE A 124 2.19 2.68 17.23
CA ILE A 124 1.13 2.34 16.27
C ILE A 124 -0.09 1.73 16.98
N TYR A 125 0.12 0.67 17.77
CA TYR A 125 -0.94 0.01 18.57
C TYR A 125 -0.68 0.12 20.07
N GLY A 126 0.45 0.64 20.46
CA GLY A 126 0.91 0.83 21.81
C GLY A 126 2.22 1.58 21.79
N PRO A 127 2.78 1.98 22.95
CA PRO A 127 4.02 2.74 23.01
C PRO A 127 5.16 1.96 22.37
N SER A 128 5.98 2.64 21.56
CA SER A 128 7.23 2.09 21.05
C SER A 128 8.31 2.13 22.13
N ALA A 129 9.40 1.37 21.96
CA ALA A 129 10.54 1.43 22.87
C ALA A 129 11.20 2.83 22.92
N ASP A 130 10.97 3.67 21.92
CA ASP A 130 11.52 5.05 21.89
C ASP A 130 10.70 6.03 22.73
N GLU A 131 9.45 5.68 23.08
CA GLU A 131 8.51 6.50 23.85
C GLU A 131 8.42 6.08 25.33
N MET A 132 8.88 4.86 25.65
CA MET A 132 8.98 4.38 27.02
C MET A 132 10.28 4.91 27.63
N ARG A 133 10.22 6.08 28.29
CA ARG A 133 11.29 6.62 29.13
C ARG A 133 10.88 6.58 30.60
#